data_3372fbfc0900edef2c3a8273ce296c3a
#
_entry.id   3372fbfc0900edef2c3a8273ce296c3a
#
_cell.length_a   1.000
_cell.length_b   1.000
_cell.length_c   1.000
_cell.angle_alpha   90.00
_cell.angle_beta   90.00
_cell.angle_gamma   90.00
#
_symmetry.space_group_name_H-M   'P 1'
#
loop_
_entity.id
_entity.type
_entity.pdbx_description
1 polymer ?
#
loop_
_entity_poly.entity_id
_entity_poly.type
_entity_poly.pdbx_seq_one_letter_code
_entity_poly.pdbx_strand_id
1 'polypeptide(L)'
;PYLMLPARFVRNIGASVTGTTAAGLAGHSVGVVKGTVHEAMLAAFFPAIKAQPFDNKEALLTALKERKIDAAFADALQLSFWVASSASDKCCALFDGPYMSEHFLGEGMTIMLRQNDSVLTAAIDHALATLSRNGRLQEIYLRYFPYGLY
;
A
#
# COMPACT_ATOMS: atom_id res chain seq x y z
N PRO A 1 -16.42 5.97 -2.01
CA PRO A 1 -14.97 6.13 -2.14
C PRO A 1 -14.57 6.42 -3.60
N TYR A 2 -13.49 7.13 -3.81
CA TYR A 2 -12.96 7.45 -5.14
C TYR A 2 -11.57 6.84 -5.38
N LEU A 3 -10.90 6.40 -4.34
CA LEU A 3 -9.60 5.72 -4.41
C LEU A 3 -9.53 4.66 -3.31
N MET A 4 -9.23 3.44 -3.71
CA MET A 4 -8.94 2.34 -2.78
C MET A 4 -7.45 2.40 -2.39
N LEU A 5 -7.13 2.11 -1.14
CA LEU A 5 -5.75 2.10 -0.64
C LEU A 5 -5.35 0.68 -0.26
N PRO A 6 -4.73 -0.07 -1.18
CA PRO A 6 -4.27 -1.42 -0.87
C PRO A 6 -3.02 -1.42 0.00
N ALA A 7 -2.73 -2.56 0.61
CA ALA A 7 -1.44 -2.86 1.17
C ALA A 7 -0.58 -3.64 0.15
N ARG A 8 0.72 -3.49 0.21
CA ARG A 8 1.68 -4.23 -0.62
C ARG A 8 2.94 -4.58 0.15
N PHE A 9 3.65 -5.57 -0.37
CA PHE A 9 5.03 -5.79 -0.02
C PHE A 9 5.96 -4.93 -0.86
N VAL A 10 7.09 -4.56 -0.27
CA VAL A 10 8.27 -4.02 -0.94
C VAL A 10 9.46 -4.86 -0.51
N ARG A 11 10.33 -5.22 -1.44
CA ARG A 11 11.54 -5.97 -1.14
C ARG A 11 12.80 -5.18 -1.45
N ASN A 12 13.87 -5.43 -0.73
CA ASN A 12 15.19 -5.03 -1.17
C ASN A 12 15.59 -5.91 -2.37
N ILE A 13 16.01 -5.31 -3.47
CA ILE A 13 16.36 -6.04 -4.70
C ILE A 13 17.58 -6.93 -4.53
N GLY A 14 18.40 -6.70 -3.50
CA GLY A 14 19.54 -7.56 -3.14
C GLY A 14 19.17 -8.74 -2.24
N ALA A 15 17.91 -8.84 -1.77
CA ALA A 15 17.44 -9.97 -0.99
C ALA A 15 17.23 -11.20 -1.87
N SER A 16 17.63 -12.37 -1.39
CA SER A 16 17.48 -13.64 -2.09
C SER A 16 16.06 -14.22 -1.95
N VAL A 17 15.05 -13.39 -2.20
CA VAL A 17 13.64 -13.83 -2.19
C VAL A 17 13.34 -14.59 -3.46
N THR A 18 12.81 -15.81 -3.31
CA THR A 18 12.44 -16.67 -4.45
C THR A 18 10.98 -16.49 -4.83
N GLY A 19 10.71 -16.51 -6.13
CA GLY A 19 9.34 -16.35 -6.64
C GLY A 19 8.87 -14.89 -6.66
N THR A 20 7.58 -14.72 -6.96
CA THR A 20 6.93 -13.42 -7.15
C THR A 20 5.76 -13.19 -6.19
N THR A 21 5.51 -14.12 -5.28
CA THR A 21 4.39 -14.09 -4.33
C THR A 21 4.86 -14.06 -2.89
N ALA A 22 3.98 -13.65 -1.98
CA ALA A 22 4.24 -13.59 -0.55
C ALA A 22 4.68 -14.93 0.06
N ALA A 23 4.32 -16.06 -0.56
CA ALA A 23 4.81 -17.37 -0.14
C ALA A 23 6.35 -17.48 -0.17
N GLY A 24 7.00 -16.78 -1.09
CA GLY A 24 8.47 -16.71 -1.18
C GLY A 24 9.13 -15.92 -0.04
N LEU A 25 8.35 -15.22 0.78
CA LEU A 25 8.82 -14.49 1.95
C LEU A 25 8.86 -15.33 3.23
N ALA A 26 8.36 -16.57 3.20
CA ALA A 26 8.44 -17.46 4.33
C ALA A 26 9.92 -17.73 4.68
N GLY A 27 10.29 -17.53 5.94
CA GLY A 27 11.68 -17.64 6.41
C GLY A 27 12.56 -16.41 6.16
N HIS A 28 12.05 -15.39 5.45
CA HIS A 28 12.71 -14.09 5.29
C HIS A 28 12.32 -13.11 6.39
N SER A 29 13.16 -12.08 6.61
CA SER A 29 12.87 -11.00 7.53
C SER A 29 11.93 -9.99 6.87
N VAL A 30 10.72 -9.87 7.40
CA VAL A 30 9.68 -8.97 6.93
C VAL A 30 9.32 -7.96 8.02
N GLY A 31 9.44 -6.68 7.73
CA GLY A 31 9.13 -5.61 8.66
C GLY A 31 7.74 -5.03 8.46
N VAL A 32 7.20 -4.49 9.53
CA VAL A 32 5.91 -3.77 9.56
C VAL A 32 5.96 -2.68 10.64
N VAL A 33 5.17 -1.63 10.49
CA VAL A 33 5.06 -0.62 11.56
C VAL A 33 4.14 -1.12 12.66
N LYS A 34 4.65 -1.11 13.88
CA LYS A 34 3.97 -1.57 15.08
C LYS A 34 2.66 -0.80 15.33
N GLY A 35 1.62 -1.52 15.74
CA GLY A 35 0.32 -0.94 16.10
C GLY A 35 -0.50 -0.42 14.93
N THR A 36 -0.12 -0.74 13.69
CA THR A 36 -0.88 -0.36 12.49
C THR A 36 -1.84 -1.48 12.06
N VAL A 37 -2.82 -1.10 11.25
CA VAL A 37 -3.71 -2.07 10.60
C VAL A 37 -2.95 -3.02 9.68
N HIS A 38 -1.82 -2.58 9.13
CA HIS A 38 -0.96 -3.40 8.29
C HIS A 38 -0.30 -4.53 9.09
N GLU A 39 0.10 -4.29 10.33
CA GLU A 39 0.60 -5.35 11.22
C GLU A 39 -0.46 -6.42 11.47
N ALA A 40 -1.69 -6.00 11.81
CA ALA A 40 -2.80 -6.91 12.02
C ALA A 40 -3.18 -7.68 10.74
N MET A 41 -3.20 -7.00 9.61
CA MET A 41 -3.49 -7.60 8.31
C MET A 41 -2.42 -8.62 7.88
N LEU A 42 -1.14 -8.29 8.09
CA LEU A 42 -0.02 -9.19 7.81
C LEU A 42 -0.14 -10.50 8.63
N ALA A 43 -0.43 -10.37 9.92
CA ALA A 43 -0.62 -11.52 10.80
C ALA A 43 -1.82 -12.40 10.39
N ALA A 44 -2.92 -11.76 9.95
CA ALA A 44 -4.13 -12.46 9.55
C ALA A 44 -4.00 -13.17 8.19
N PHE A 45 -3.39 -12.51 7.21
CA PHE A 45 -3.32 -13.01 5.83
C PHE A 45 -2.10 -13.92 5.59
N PHE A 46 -1.02 -13.69 6.33
CA PHE A 46 0.26 -14.37 6.13
C PHE A 46 0.82 -14.92 7.45
N PRO A 47 0.11 -15.84 8.10
CA PRO A 47 0.51 -16.34 9.43
C PRO A 47 1.87 -17.05 9.44
N ALA A 48 2.35 -17.50 8.28
CA ALA A 48 3.68 -18.12 8.13
C ALA A 48 4.83 -17.07 8.15
N ILE A 49 4.51 -15.79 7.96
CA ILE A 49 5.48 -14.71 8.01
C ILE A 49 5.54 -14.16 9.43
N LYS A 50 6.71 -14.27 10.06
CA LYS A 50 6.97 -13.63 11.36
C LYS A 50 7.42 -12.20 11.14
N ALA A 51 6.50 -11.25 11.32
CA ALA A 51 6.79 -9.84 11.14
C ALA A 51 7.71 -9.30 12.23
N GLN A 52 8.65 -8.46 11.83
CA GLN A 52 9.47 -7.66 12.73
C GLN A 52 8.85 -6.26 12.86
N PRO A 53 8.41 -5.86 14.07
CA PRO A 53 7.79 -4.55 14.26
C PRO A 53 8.84 -3.44 14.33
N PHE A 54 8.51 -2.29 13.72
CA PHE A 54 9.27 -1.05 13.79
C PHE A 54 8.40 0.07 14.38
N ASP A 55 9.01 1.02 15.06
CA ASP A 55 8.27 2.08 15.77
C ASP A 55 7.59 3.07 14.80
N ASN A 56 8.18 3.27 13.62
CA ASN A 56 7.65 4.18 12.61
C ASN A 56 8.09 3.77 11.19
N LYS A 57 7.50 4.44 10.21
CA LYS A 57 7.78 4.19 8.80
C LYS A 57 9.22 4.49 8.41
N GLU A 58 9.81 5.55 8.94
CA GLU A 58 11.20 5.94 8.65
C GLU A 58 12.17 4.84 9.08
N ALA A 59 11.99 4.30 10.29
CA ALA A 59 12.80 3.20 10.80
C ALA A 59 12.63 1.93 9.95
N LEU A 60 11.39 1.61 9.56
CA LEU A 60 11.09 0.47 8.69
C LEU A 60 11.79 0.57 7.34
N LEU A 61 11.64 1.69 6.65
CA LEU A 61 12.19 1.90 5.32
C LEU A 61 13.73 2.03 5.33
N THR A 62 14.28 2.62 6.37
CA THR A 62 15.75 2.66 6.58
C THR A 62 16.30 1.25 6.77
N ALA A 63 15.67 0.42 7.59
CA ALA A 63 16.09 -0.96 7.80
C ALA A 63 16.01 -1.79 6.51
N LEU A 64 14.99 -1.57 5.69
CA LEU A 64 14.85 -2.21 4.38
C LEU A 64 15.98 -1.78 3.43
N LYS A 65 16.25 -0.49 3.33
CA LYS A 65 17.32 0.07 2.50
C LYS A 65 18.70 -0.44 2.90
N GLU A 66 18.96 -0.50 4.20
CA GLU A 66 20.21 -0.99 4.77
C GLU A 66 20.35 -2.52 4.78
N ARG A 67 19.39 -3.25 4.22
CA ARG A 67 19.36 -4.72 4.18
C ARG A 67 19.32 -5.39 5.57
N LYS A 68 18.80 -4.70 6.57
CA LYS A 68 18.54 -5.28 7.89
C LYS A 68 17.30 -6.16 7.90
N ILE A 69 16.41 -5.92 6.95
CA ILE A 69 15.25 -6.76 6.61
C ILE A 69 15.19 -6.96 5.10
N ASP A 70 14.58 -8.06 4.67
CA ASP A 70 14.47 -8.43 3.25
C ASP A 70 13.29 -7.76 2.56
N ALA A 71 12.19 -7.59 3.30
CA ALA A 71 10.96 -7.00 2.79
C ALA A 71 10.22 -6.22 3.89
N ALA A 72 9.27 -5.40 3.47
CA ALA A 72 8.34 -4.70 4.34
C ALA A 72 6.92 -4.78 3.79
N PHE A 73 5.92 -4.67 4.68
CA PHE A 73 4.51 -4.64 4.34
C PHE A 73 3.88 -3.34 4.85
N ALA A 74 3.29 -2.56 3.97
CA ALA A 74 2.72 -1.26 4.31
C ALA A 74 1.71 -0.78 3.25
N ASP A 75 1.24 0.45 3.41
CA ASP A 75 0.38 1.14 2.46
C ASP A 75 1.03 1.25 1.08
N ALA A 76 0.34 0.79 0.05
CA ALA A 76 0.86 0.72 -1.31
C ALA A 76 1.15 2.10 -1.90
N LEU A 77 0.34 3.11 -1.56
CA LEU A 77 0.52 4.49 -2.02
C LEU A 77 1.83 5.06 -1.50
N GLN A 78 2.07 4.94 -0.19
CA GLN A 78 3.29 5.42 0.45
C GLN A 78 4.52 4.68 -0.05
N LEU A 79 4.43 3.36 -0.20
CA LEU A 79 5.53 2.55 -0.75
C LEU A 79 5.85 2.94 -2.20
N SER A 80 4.84 3.17 -3.04
CA SER A 80 5.03 3.57 -4.44
C SER A 80 5.78 4.89 -4.56
N PHE A 81 5.41 5.88 -3.78
CA PHE A 81 6.12 7.16 -3.75
C PHE A 81 7.55 7.02 -3.22
N TRP A 82 7.74 6.26 -2.17
CA TRP A 82 9.06 6.07 -1.60
C TRP A 82 10.00 5.35 -2.56
N VAL A 83 9.55 4.26 -3.20
CA VAL A 83 10.35 3.50 -4.19
C VAL A 83 10.75 4.38 -5.36
N ALA A 84 9.84 5.25 -5.83
CA ALA A 84 10.11 6.18 -6.93
C ALA A 84 10.99 7.38 -6.55
N SER A 85 11.13 7.65 -5.26
CA SER A 85 11.88 8.81 -4.75
C SER A 85 13.38 8.54 -4.64
N SER A 86 14.16 9.62 -4.54
CA SER A 86 15.62 9.53 -4.25
C SER A 86 15.91 8.95 -2.86
N ALA A 87 14.95 8.99 -1.93
CA ALA A 87 15.12 8.45 -0.59
C ALA A 87 15.36 6.94 -0.57
N SER A 88 14.79 6.19 -1.51
CA SER A 88 15.00 4.76 -1.64
C SER A 88 16.38 4.41 -2.22
N ASP A 89 17.00 5.35 -2.93
CA ASP A 89 18.27 5.13 -3.64
C ASP A 89 18.23 3.88 -4.54
N LYS A 90 17.08 3.65 -5.17
CA LYS A 90 16.81 2.50 -6.06
C LYS A 90 17.09 1.13 -5.41
N CYS A 91 17.02 1.05 -4.08
CA CYS A 91 17.31 -0.18 -3.34
C CYS A 91 16.27 -1.28 -3.54
N CYS A 92 15.07 -0.86 -3.90
CA CYS A 92 13.90 -1.64 -3.54
C CYS A 92 12.85 -1.60 -4.65
N ALA A 93 12.03 -2.64 -4.71
CA ALA A 93 10.94 -2.76 -5.67
C ALA A 93 9.67 -3.24 -4.97
N LEU A 94 8.52 -2.81 -5.47
CA LEU A 94 7.25 -3.37 -5.05
C LEU A 94 7.22 -4.87 -5.38
N PHE A 95 6.67 -5.64 -4.46
CA PHE A 95 6.65 -7.09 -4.53
C PHE A 95 5.26 -7.58 -4.14
N ASP A 96 4.69 -8.46 -4.92
CA ASP A 96 3.37 -9.05 -4.72
C ASP A 96 2.25 -8.08 -4.26
N GLY A 97 1.03 -8.47 -4.41
CA GLY A 97 -0.15 -7.67 -4.15
C GLY A 97 -0.71 -7.04 -5.44
N PRO A 98 -1.65 -6.13 -5.35
CA PRO A 98 -2.15 -5.46 -4.15
C PRO A 98 -3.03 -6.34 -3.26
N TYR A 99 -3.03 -6.08 -1.97
CA TYR A 99 -3.91 -6.74 -1.00
C TYR A 99 -4.97 -5.76 -0.51
N MET A 100 -6.22 -6.12 -0.69
CA MET A 100 -7.39 -5.33 -0.30
C MET A 100 -8.10 -5.99 0.87
N SER A 101 -8.61 -5.20 1.79
CA SER A 101 -9.46 -5.68 2.87
C SER A 101 -10.26 -4.52 3.46
N GLU A 102 -11.55 -4.52 3.29
CA GLU A 102 -12.43 -3.55 3.94
C GLU A 102 -12.35 -3.62 5.46
N HIS A 103 -12.15 -4.82 6.00
CA HIS A 103 -12.04 -5.04 7.44
C HIS A 103 -10.84 -4.31 8.06
N PHE A 104 -9.68 -4.33 7.39
CA PHE A 104 -8.47 -3.70 7.89
C PHE A 104 -8.26 -2.28 7.34
N LEU A 105 -8.51 -2.07 6.05
CA LEU A 105 -8.13 -0.86 5.32
C LEU A 105 -9.30 0.10 5.08
N GLY A 106 -10.53 -0.34 5.45
CA GLY A 106 -11.75 0.42 5.15
C GLY A 106 -12.13 0.40 3.67
N GLU A 107 -13.13 1.20 3.33
CA GLU A 107 -13.70 1.26 1.98
C GLU A 107 -12.88 2.11 1.00
N GLY A 108 -11.84 2.78 1.46
CA GLY A 108 -11.02 3.68 0.66
C GLY A 108 -11.20 5.16 1.00
N MET A 109 -10.62 6.02 0.19
CA MET A 109 -10.69 7.47 0.38
C MET A 109 -12.05 8.02 -0.04
N THR A 110 -12.61 8.85 0.80
CA THR A 110 -13.92 9.49 0.61
C THR A 110 -13.81 11.01 0.76
N ILE A 111 -14.83 11.71 0.31
CA ILE A 111 -14.97 13.16 0.51
C ILE A 111 -15.89 13.38 1.71
N MET A 112 -15.37 14.07 2.73
CA MET A 112 -16.15 14.42 3.90
C MET A 112 -17.01 15.67 3.61
N LEU A 113 -18.30 15.58 3.86
CA LEU A 113 -19.27 16.65 3.67
C LEU A 113 -19.97 16.98 4.98
N ARG A 114 -20.65 18.14 5.02
CA ARG A 114 -21.50 18.48 6.14
C ARG A 114 -22.65 17.50 6.26
N GLN A 115 -22.95 17.10 7.47
CA GLN A 115 -24.10 16.24 7.76
C GLN A 115 -25.38 16.87 7.22
N ASN A 116 -26.23 16.08 6.60
CA ASN A 116 -27.53 16.46 6.01
C ASN A 116 -27.45 17.32 4.73
N ASP A 117 -26.30 17.50 4.10
CA ASP A 117 -26.21 18.12 2.77
C ASP A 117 -26.42 17.07 1.67
N SER A 118 -27.66 16.59 1.55
CA SER A 118 -28.00 15.52 0.60
C SER A 118 -27.85 15.96 -0.87
N VAL A 119 -28.07 17.24 -1.16
CA VAL A 119 -27.97 17.77 -2.52
C VAL A 119 -26.51 17.77 -2.98
N LEU A 120 -25.61 18.29 -2.16
CA LEU A 120 -24.19 18.29 -2.47
C LEU A 120 -23.61 16.85 -2.53
N THR A 121 -24.04 15.98 -1.62
CA THR A 121 -23.66 14.57 -1.63
C THR A 121 -24.03 13.90 -2.95
N ALA A 122 -25.29 14.04 -3.38
CA ALA A 122 -25.76 13.49 -4.64
C ALA A 122 -25.03 14.05 -5.86
N ALA A 123 -24.73 15.36 -5.86
CA ALA A 123 -23.99 16.00 -6.94
C ALA A 123 -22.54 15.47 -7.05
N ILE A 124 -21.85 15.32 -5.92
CA ILE A 124 -20.48 14.79 -5.88
C ILE A 124 -20.45 13.31 -6.29
N ASP A 125 -21.38 12.49 -5.77
CA ASP A 125 -21.48 11.08 -6.14
C ASP A 125 -21.73 10.92 -7.63
N HIS A 126 -22.62 11.73 -8.21
CA HIS A 126 -22.88 11.74 -9.64
C HIS A 126 -21.63 12.15 -10.46
N ALA A 127 -20.92 13.17 -10.01
CA ALA A 127 -19.70 13.63 -10.67
C ALA A 127 -18.60 12.55 -10.64
N LEU A 128 -18.35 11.94 -9.48
CA LEU A 128 -17.38 10.85 -9.33
C LEU A 128 -17.74 9.65 -10.20
N ALA A 129 -19.01 9.24 -10.20
CA ALA A 129 -19.49 8.16 -11.05
C ALA A 129 -19.32 8.46 -12.55
N THR A 130 -19.52 9.71 -12.96
CA THR A 130 -19.30 10.15 -14.33
C THR A 130 -17.83 10.12 -14.71
N LEU A 131 -16.94 10.66 -13.86
CA LEU A 131 -15.50 10.63 -14.06
C LEU A 131 -14.92 9.21 -14.09
N SER A 132 -15.51 8.31 -13.33
CA SER A 132 -15.15 6.90 -13.36
C SER A 132 -15.55 6.24 -14.68
N ARG A 133 -16.81 6.44 -15.11
CA ARG A 133 -17.34 5.82 -16.34
C ARG A 133 -16.66 6.32 -17.62
N ASN A 134 -16.27 7.58 -17.68
CA ASN A 134 -15.61 8.15 -18.85
C ASN A 134 -14.08 7.97 -18.86
N GLY A 135 -13.54 7.26 -17.89
CA GLY A 135 -12.11 6.95 -17.80
C GLY A 135 -11.23 8.08 -17.27
N ARG A 136 -11.81 9.24 -16.90
CA ARG A 136 -11.03 10.41 -16.46
C ARG A 136 -10.35 10.18 -15.11
N LEU A 137 -11.00 9.47 -14.18
CA LEU A 137 -10.36 9.09 -12.92
C LEU A 137 -9.16 8.17 -13.17
N GLN A 138 -9.28 7.20 -14.08
CA GLN A 138 -8.19 6.31 -14.44
C GLN A 138 -7.03 7.06 -15.10
N GLU A 139 -7.32 8.02 -15.98
CA GLU A 139 -6.30 8.86 -16.60
C GLU A 139 -5.51 9.66 -15.54
N ILE A 140 -6.22 10.30 -14.61
CA ILE A 140 -5.61 11.05 -13.50
C ILE A 140 -4.77 10.11 -12.63
N TYR A 141 -5.34 8.96 -12.29
CA TYR A 141 -4.68 7.93 -11.49
C TYR A 141 -3.34 7.51 -12.12
N LEU A 142 -3.31 7.12 -13.40
CA LEU A 142 -2.09 6.69 -14.09
C LEU A 142 -1.06 7.82 -14.25
N ARG A 143 -1.47 9.08 -14.22
CA ARG A 143 -0.54 10.21 -14.23
C ARG A 143 0.29 10.29 -12.95
N TYR A 144 -0.31 9.96 -11.80
CA TYR A 144 0.35 10.00 -10.50
C TYR A 144 0.95 8.66 -10.08
N PHE A 145 0.43 7.56 -10.60
CA PHE A 145 0.83 6.20 -10.27
C PHE A 145 1.14 5.40 -11.55
N PRO A 146 2.20 5.75 -12.28
CA PRO A 146 2.51 5.13 -13.57
C PRO A 146 2.82 3.62 -13.45
N TYR A 147 3.27 3.17 -12.27
CA TYR A 147 3.55 1.75 -11.99
C TYR A 147 2.36 1.01 -11.36
N GLY A 148 1.23 1.70 -11.20
CA GLY A 148 0.02 1.16 -10.60
C GLY A 148 0.08 0.96 -9.07
N LEU A 149 -1.09 1.13 -8.42
CA LEU A 149 -1.31 0.69 -7.03
C LEU A 149 -1.90 -0.71 -7.00
N TYR A 150 -2.56 -1.09 -8.10
CA TYR A 150 -3.32 -2.32 -8.26
C TYR A 150 -2.59 -3.30 -9.17
#